data_d8e856aea75ce905b9a441b0e36043ee
#
_entry.id   d8e856aea75ce905b9a441b0e36043ee
#
_cell.length_a   1.000
_cell.length_b   1.000
_cell.length_c   1.000
_cell.angle_alpha   90.00
_cell.angle_beta   90.00
_cell.angle_gamma   90.00
#
_symmetry.space_group_name_H-M   'P 1'
#
loop_
_entity.id
_entity.type
_entity.pdbx_description
1 polymer ?
#
loop_
_entity_poly.entity_id
_entity_poly.type
_entity_poly.pdbx_seq_one_letter_code
_entity_poly.pdbx_strand_id
1 'polypeptide(L)'
;EGDTPIVSLHGTDDTVVPYGNGLITLFGLNMNVMGSFAIHNRMTELDNNSSFLSWQGVDHTPFISSSTYMNETIEFSSNFLRELACNETVALGDLNFDGFLNILDVILLVNGILDPEELSEEVIQAGDINNDSGLNILDVISLVNMILLTP
;
A
#
# COMPACT_ATOMS: atom_id res chain seq x y z
N GLU A 1 12.07 14.93 -8.65
CA GLU A 1 12.13 13.47 -8.39
C GLU A 1 12.11 13.33 -6.86
N GLY A 2 11.10 12.66 -6.33
CA GLY A 2 11.00 12.39 -4.89
C GLY A 2 11.96 11.27 -4.49
N ASP A 3 12.36 11.26 -3.22
CA ASP A 3 13.17 10.16 -2.68
C ASP A 3 12.35 8.87 -2.62
N THR A 4 13.04 7.73 -2.66
CA THR A 4 12.42 6.41 -2.61
C THR A 4 11.72 6.21 -1.26
N PRO A 5 10.43 5.85 -1.23
CA PRO A 5 9.72 5.53 -0.01
C PRO A 5 10.36 4.36 0.76
N ILE A 6 10.32 4.42 2.08
CA ILE A 6 10.93 3.40 2.94
C ILE A 6 9.90 2.83 3.91
N VAL A 7 9.81 1.51 4.01
CA VAL A 7 9.15 0.79 5.10
C VAL A 7 10.19 0.08 5.95
N SER A 8 10.11 0.23 7.26
CA SER A 8 11.05 -0.36 8.20
C SER A 8 10.33 -1.00 9.38
N LEU A 9 10.88 -2.12 9.87
CA LEU A 9 10.37 -2.83 11.03
C LEU A 9 11.55 -3.15 11.95
N HIS A 10 11.40 -2.92 13.28
CA HIS A 10 12.53 -3.09 14.20
C HIS A 10 12.07 -3.42 15.63
N GLY A 11 12.75 -4.34 16.28
CA GLY A 11 12.62 -4.56 17.72
C GLY A 11 13.41 -3.52 18.52
N THR A 12 12.83 -2.98 19.59
CA THR A 12 13.51 -1.93 20.38
C THR A 12 14.73 -2.44 21.13
N ASP A 13 14.79 -3.75 21.43
CA ASP A 13 15.87 -4.40 22.16
C ASP A 13 16.79 -5.20 21.23
N ASP A 14 16.85 -4.84 19.95
CA ASP A 14 17.70 -5.48 18.95
C ASP A 14 19.19 -5.39 19.38
N THR A 15 19.77 -6.56 19.62
CA THR A 15 21.16 -6.70 20.08
C THR A 15 22.16 -6.80 18.93
N VAL A 16 21.71 -6.90 17.68
CA VAL A 16 22.54 -7.07 16.48
C VAL A 16 22.67 -5.75 15.73
N VAL A 17 21.55 -5.09 15.47
CA VAL A 17 21.48 -3.80 14.79
C VAL A 17 20.90 -2.75 15.74
N PRO A 18 21.57 -1.64 16.01
CA PRO A 18 21.06 -0.60 16.87
C PRO A 18 19.69 -0.09 16.40
N TYR A 19 18.72 0.05 17.31
CA TYR A 19 17.39 0.61 17.01
C TYR A 19 17.47 2.06 16.52
N GLY A 20 18.30 2.87 17.17
CA GLY A 20 18.61 4.24 16.79
C GLY A 20 19.99 4.37 16.14
N ASN A 21 20.77 5.34 16.58
CA ASN A 21 22.18 5.49 16.19
C ASN A 21 23.06 4.61 17.09
N GLY A 22 23.99 3.90 16.54
CA GLY A 22 24.88 3.05 17.33
C GLY A 22 26.10 2.54 16.58
N LEU A 23 26.89 1.75 17.28
CA LEU A 23 28.10 1.10 16.75
C LEU A 23 27.82 -0.38 16.50
N ILE A 24 28.19 -0.87 15.35
CA ILE A 24 28.34 -2.31 15.11
C ILE A 24 29.80 -2.64 14.89
N THR A 25 30.20 -3.84 15.33
CA THR A 25 31.55 -4.37 15.10
C THR A 25 31.46 -5.51 14.10
N LEU A 26 32.02 -5.32 12.92
CA LEU A 26 32.03 -6.33 11.87
C LEU A 26 33.50 -6.61 11.46
N PHE A 27 33.92 -7.86 11.53
CA PHE A 27 35.30 -8.27 11.21
C PHE A 27 36.38 -7.47 11.98
N GLY A 28 36.09 -7.07 13.24
CA GLY A 28 37.00 -6.28 14.07
C GLY A 28 37.05 -4.79 13.75
N LEU A 29 36.20 -4.30 12.84
CA LEU A 29 36.04 -2.89 12.52
C LEU A 29 34.79 -2.34 13.18
N ASN A 30 34.90 -1.20 13.84
CA ASN A 30 33.77 -0.48 14.41
C ASN A 30 33.20 0.49 13.38
N MET A 31 31.90 0.38 13.12
CA MET A 31 31.19 1.25 12.20
C MET A 31 30.01 1.92 12.89
N ASN A 32 29.87 3.22 12.71
CA ASN A 32 28.64 3.92 13.11
C ASN A 32 27.54 3.60 12.10
N VAL A 33 26.39 3.18 12.60
CA VAL A 33 25.23 2.88 11.77
C VAL A 33 24.00 3.61 12.30
N MET A 34 23.10 3.90 11.38
CA MET A 34 21.76 4.39 11.70
C MET A 34 20.80 3.20 11.67
N GLY A 35 20.13 2.94 12.78
CA GLY A 35 19.06 1.95 12.83
C GLY A 35 17.75 2.50 12.25
N SER A 36 16.75 1.63 12.14
CA SER A 36 15.50 1.96 11.45
C SER A 36 14.76 3.16 12.06
N PHE A 37 14.80 3.33 13.36
CA PHE A 37 14.20 4.50 14.02
C PHE A 37 14.89 5.81 13.63
N ALA A 38 16.23 5.82 13.58
CA ALA A 38 16.98 7.01 13.18
C ALA A 38 16.77 7.35 11.70
N ILE A 39 16.67 6.32 10.84
CA ILE A 39 16.36 6.49 9.42
C ILE A 39 14.96 7.07 9.24
N HIS A 40 13.96 6.47 9.90
CA HIS A 40 12.57 6.95 9.85
C HIS A 40 12.44 8.42 10.28
N ASN A 41 13.05 8.80 11.41
CA ASN A 41 13.04 10.19 11.86
C ASN A 41 13.67 11.11 10.81
N ARG A 42 14.80 10.71 10.24
CA ARG A 42 15.45 11.51 9.20
C ARG A 42 14.62 11.65 7.93
N MET A 43 13.95 10.61 7.50
CA MET A 43 13.01 10.66 6.38
C MET A 43 11.86 11.63 6.66
N THR A 44 11.27 11.56 7.85
CA THR A 44 10.19 12.45 8.29
C THR A 44 10.64 13.93 8.35
N GLU A 45 11.85 14.19 8.86
CA GLU A 45 12.42 15.56 8.86
C GLU A 45 12.59 16.14 7.46
N LEU A 46 12.81 15.30 6.46
CA LEU A 46 12.99 15.67 5.06
C LEU A 46 11.69 15.67 4.26
N ASP A 47 10.55 15.45 4.92
CA ASP A 47 9.22 15.31 4.28
C ASP A 47 9.15 14.16 3.24
N ASN A 48 9.94 13.11 3.48
CA ASN A 48 9.97 11.92 2.65
C ASN A 48 9.06 10.82 3.19
N ASN A 49 8.46 10.02 2.31
CA ASN A 49 7.55 8.95 2.70
C ASN A 49 8.30 7.83 3.43
N SER A 50 7.94 7.61 4.69
CA SER A 50 8.52 6.58 5.54
C SER A 50 7.50 6.02 6.52
N SER A 51 7.31 4.71 6.49
CA SER A 51 6.49 3.99 7.47
C SER A 51 7.38 3.14 8.38
N PHE A 52 7.04 3.13 9.67
CA PHE A 52 7.85 2.46 10.67
C PHE A 52 7.01 1.69 11.68
N LEU A 53 7.27 0.39 11.82
CA LEU A 53 6.71 -0.46 12.85
C LEU A 53 7.80 -0.86 13.84
N SER A 54 7.56 -0.65 15.13
CA SER A 54 8.48 -1.08 16.19
C SER A 54 7.81 -2.02 17.18
N TRP A 55 8.56 -3.02 17.63
CA TRP A 55 8.13 -3.96 18.64
C TRP A 55 8.90 -3.74 19.95
N GLN A 56 8.17 -3.31 20.98
CA GLN A 56 8.76 -3.00 22.29
C GLN A 56 9.31 -4.25 22.96
N GLY A 57 10.57 -4.20 23.41
CA GLY A 57 11.22 -5.30 24.14
C GLY A 57 11.58 -6.51 23.27
N VAL A 58 11.57 -6.34 21.95
CA VAL A 58 11.80 -7.43 20.99
C VAL A 58 13.20 -7.31 20.38
N ASP A 59 13.89 -8.45 20.28
CA ASP A 59 15.23 -8.58 19.71
C ASP A 59 15.20 -8.74 18.17
N HIS A 60 16.34 -8.99 17.58
CA HIS A 60 16.58 -9.08 16.15
C HIS A 60 15.72 -10.13 15.44
N THR A 61 15.15 -9.76 14.28
CA THR A 61 14.37 -10.64 13.37
C THR A 61 13.27 -11.49 14.04
N PRO A 62 12.35 -10.92 14.84
CA PRO A 62 11.33 -11.67 15.57
C PRO A 62 10.37 -12.46 14.69
N PHE A 63 10.18 -12.02 13.45
CA PHE A 63 9.30 -12.66 12.46
C PHE A 63 9.77 -14.06 12.03
N ILE A 64 11.05 -14.42 12.24
CA ILE A 64 11.56 -15.76 11.92
C ILE A 64 11.03 -16.81 12.92
N SER A 65 10.85 -16.41 14.19
CA SER A 65 10.51 -17.33 15.28
C SER A 65 9.05 -17.24 15.75
N SER A 66 8.29 -16.24 15.31
CA SER A 66 6.92 -15.97 15.75
C SER A 66 5.99 -15.68 14.58
N SER A 67 4.93 -16.47 14.46
CA SER A 67 3.87 -16.23 13.46
C SER A 67 3.12 -14.91 13.70
N THR A 68 3.04 -14.43 14.92
CA THR A 68 2.42 -13.13 15.24
C THR A 68 3.22 -12.01 14.59
N TYR A 69 4.52 -11.93 14.83
CA TYR A 69 5.37 -10.90 14.22
C TYR A 69 5.49 -11.07 12.71
N MET A 70 5.43 -12.30 12.20
CA MET A 70 5.38 -12.53 10.74
C MET A 70 4.10 -11.95 10.14
N ASN A 71 2.93 -12.18 10.76
CA ASN A 71 1.65 -11.66 10.27
C ASN A 71 1.62 -10.13 10.33
N GLU A 72 2.08 -9.53 11.43
CA GLU A 72 2.20 -8.08 11.56
C GLU A 72 3.15 -7.48 10.51
N THR A 73 4.27 -8.16 10.22
CA THR A 73 5.21 -7.77 9.16
C THR A 73 4.53 -7.76 7.80
N ILE A 74 3.80 -8.83 7.46
CA ILE A 74 3.10 -8.96 6.18
C ILE A 74 2.01 -7.90 6.06
N GLU A 75 1.18 -7.74 7.08
CA GLU A 75 0.09 -6.76 7.08
C GLU A 75 0.61 -5.33 6.93
N PHE A 76 1.57 -4.94 7.78
CA PHE A 76 2.14 -3.59 7.74
C PHE A 76 2.82 -3.28 6.41
N SER A 77 3.66 -4.21 5.91
CA SER A 77 4.38 -4.01 4.65
C SER A 77 3.45 -4.01 3.44
N SER A 78 2.42 -4.88 3.42
CA SER A 78 1.45 -4.92 2.32
C SER A 78 0.56 -3.68 2.29
N ASN A 79 0.17 -3.12 3.44
CA ASN A 79 -0.56 -1.86 3.50
C ASN A 79 0.28 -0.70 2.95
N PHE A 80 1.54 -0.60 3.35
CA PHE A 80 2.47 0.40 2.83
C PHE A 80 2.63 0.30 1.30
N LEU A 81 2.83 -0.91 0.79
CA LEU A 81 2.97 -1.14 -0.65
C LEU A 81 1.67 -0.83 -1.40
N ARG A 82 0.51 -1.15 -0.81
CA ARG A 82 -0.78 -0.81 -1.38
C ARG A 82 -0.97 0.71 -1.46
N GLU A 83 -0.65 1.44 -0.42
CA GLU A 83 -0.71 2.90 -0.42
C GLU A 83 0.18 3.51 -1.51
N LEU A 84 1.35 2.93 -1.78
CA LEU A 84 2.25 3.39 -2.84
C LEU A 84 1.78 3.00 -4.24
N ALA A 85 1.26 1.79 -4.40
CA ALA A 85 0.88 1.25 -5.70
C ALA A 85 -0.57 1.62 -6.08
N CYS A 86 -1.45 1.79 -5.07
CA CYS A 86 -2.87 2.04 -5.24
C CYS A 86 -3.26 3.46 -4.78
N ASN A 87 -2.30 4.38 -4.64
CA ASN A 87 -2.59 5.81 -4.46
C ASN A 87 -3.00 6.45 -5.80
N GLU A 88 -3.37 5.64 -6.77
CA GLU A 88 -4.20 6.05 -7.87
C GLU A 88 -5.59 6.28 -7.30
N THR A 89 -6.09 7.50 -7.38
CA THR A 89 -7.53 7.77 -7.35
C THR A 89 -8.20 6.65 -8.14
N VAL A 90 -9.12 5.91 -7.51
CA VAL A 90 -9.92 4.89 -8.20
C VAL A 90 -10.30 5.47 -9.54
N ALA A 91 -9.68 4.98 -10.61
CA ALA A 91 -9.90 5.54 -11.93
C ALA A 91 -11.34 5.24 -12.30
N LEU A 92 -12.12 6.29 -12.45
CA LEU A 92 -13.55 6.17 -12.72
C LEU A 92 -13.74 5.33 -13.99
N GLY A 93 -14.43 4.21 -13.87
CA GLY A 93 -14.66 3.27 -14.95
C GLY A 93 -13.67 2.09 -15.06
N ASP A 94 -12.58 2.09 -14.30
CA ASP A 94 -11.61 0.97 -14.25
C ASP A 94 -11.99 0.02 -13.10
N LEU A 95 -12.87 -0.93 -13.39
CA LEU A 95 -13.43 -1.83 -12.36
C LEU A 95 -12.52 -3.03 -12.06
N ASN A 96 -11.58 -3.37 -12.96
CA ASN A 96 -10.62 -4.44 -12.76
C ASN A 96 -9.25 -3.94 -12.25
N PHE A 97 -9.08 -2.61 -12.15
CA PHE A 97 -7.87 -1.93 -11.67
C PHE A 97 -6.62 -2.27 -12.49
N ASP A 98 -6.78 -2.47 -13.81
CA ASP A 98 -5.66 -2.76 -14.73
C ASP A 98 -5.05 -1.49 -15.36
N GLY A 99 -5.63 -0.32 -15.09
CA GLY A 99 -5.20 0.98 -15.60
C GLY A 99 -5.71 1.29 -17.01
N PHE A 100 -6.58 0.46 -17.59
CA PHE A 100 -7.12 0.64 -18.93
C PHE A 100 -8.64 0.59 -18.95
N LEU A 101 -9.29 1.63 -19.45
CA LEU A 101 -10.73 1.61 -19.68
C LEU A 101 -11.04 0.80 -20.95
N ASN A 102 -11.72 -0.34 -20.79
CA ASN A 102 -12.02 -1.24 -21.90
C ASN A 102 -13.32 -2.05 -21.68
N ILE A 103 -13.63 -2.95 -22.60
CA ILE A 103 -14.86 -3.75 -22.54
C ILE A 103 -14.93 -4.67 -21.31
N LEU A 104 -13.80 -5.03 -20.70
CA LEU A 104 -13.79 -5.88 -19.50
C LEU A 104 -14.41 -5.16 -18.30
N ASP A 105 -14.19 -3.85 -18.18
CA ASP A 105 -14.81 -3.03 -17.14
C ASP A 105 -16.32 -2.95 -17.31
N VAL A 106 -16.77 -2.80 -18.55
CA VAL A 106 -18.22 -2.81 -18.85
C VAL A 106 -18.87 -4.14 -18.44
N ILE A 107 -18.18 -5.26 -18.68
CA ILE A 107 -18.67 -6.60 -18.27
C ILE A 107 -18.72 -6.70 -16.74
N LEU A 108 -17.69 -6.22 -16.05
CA LEU A 108 -17.65 -6.20 -14.58
C LEU A 108 -18.75 -5.31 -14.00
N LEU A 109 -18.95 -4.12 -14.56
CA LEU A 109 -20.03 -3.23 -14.12
C LEU A 109 -21.40 -3.85 -14.29
N VAL A 110 -21.67 -4.46 -15.44
CA VAL A 110 -22.95 -5.16 -15.70
C VAL A 110 -23.16 -6.31 -14.72
N ASN A 111 -22.13 -7.14 -14.48
CA ASN A 111 -22.21 -8.23 -13.51
C ASN A 111 -22.45 -7.70 -12.09
N GLY A 112 -21.79 -6.63 -11.69
CA GLY A 112 -21.99 -5.99 -10.40
C GLY A 112 -23.39 -5.41 -10.20
N ILE A 113 -24.01 -4.88 -11.25
CA ILE A 113 -25.41 -4.41 -11.21
C ILE A 113 -26.36 -5.61 -11.05
N LEU A 114 -26.06 -6.76 -11.65
CA LEU A 114 -26.89 -7.96 -11.60
C LEU A 114 -26.74 -8.71 -10.25
N ASP A 115 -25.56 -8.65 -9.63
CA ASP A 115 -25.25 -9.30 -8.35
C ASP A 115 -24.45 -8.35 -7.43
N PRO A 116 -25.12 -7.42 -6.76
CA PRO A 116 -24.46 -6.38 -5.96
C PRO A 116 -23.91 -6.88 -4.61
N GLU A 117 -24.24 -8.11 -4.18
CA GLU A 117 -23.86 -8.60 -2.83
C GLU A 117 -22.35 -8.92 -2.71
N GLU A 118 -21.61 -9.06 -3.80
CA GLU A 118 -20.18 -9.39 -3.83
C GLU A 118 -19.26 -8.21 -4.19
N LEU A 119 -19.81 -6.99 -4.33
CA LEU A 119 -19.01 -5.83 -4.74
C LEU A 119 -18.24 -5.22 -3.57
N SER A 120 -16.95 -4.96 -3.78
CA SER A 120 -16.17 -4.15 -2.85
C SER A 120 -16.52 -2.65 -2.98
N GLU A 121 -16.19 -1.88 -1.96
CA GLU A 121 -16.48 -0.44 -1.91
C GLU A 121 -15.72 0.31 -3.02
N GLU A 122 -14.51 -0.15 -3.36
CA GLU A 122 -13.69 0.40 -4.44
C GLU A 122 -14.34 0.17 -5.82
N VAL A 123 -14.89 -1.02 -6.05
CA VAL A 123 -15.60 -1.33 -7.32
C VAL A 123 -16.87 -0.51 -7.45
N ILE A 124 -17.60 -0.29 -6.34
CA ILE A 124 -18.77 0.58 -6.34
C ILE A 124 -18.38 2.02 -6.70
N GLN A 125 -17.29 2.55 -6.11
CA GLN A 125 -16.79 3.88 -6.41
C GLN A 125 -16.28 4.02 -7.86
N ALA A 126 -15.60 2.99 -8.38
CA ALA A 126 -15.14 2.98 -9.78
C ALA A 126 -16.32 2.93 -10.76
N GLY A 127 -17.39 2.24 -10.39
CA GLY A 127 -18.54 1.98 -11.25
C GLY A 127 -19.60 3.07 -11.25
N ASP A 128 -19.68 3.92 -10.23
CA ASP A 128 -20.65 5.04 -10.14
C ASP A 128 -20.12 6.23 -10.99
N ILE A 129 -20.27 6.08 -12.31
CA ILE A 129 -19.69 7.02 -13.30
C ILE A 129 -20.39 8.38 -13.26
N ASN A 130 -21.71 8.37 -12.98
CA ASN A 130 -22.51 9.58 -12.94
C ASN A 130 -22.58 10.22 -11.54
N ASN A 131 -21.99 9.55 -10.54
CA ASN A 131 -21.92 9.98 -9.13
C ASN A 131 -23.29 10.21 -8.49
N ASP A 132 -24.27 9.34 -8.82
CA ASP A 132 -25.62 9.38 -8.24
C ASP A 132 -25.78 8.44 -7.02
N SER A 133 -24.72 7.79 -6.58
CA SER A 133 -24.63 6.83 -5.48
C SER A 133 -25.33 5.50 -5.75
N GLY A 134 -25.59 5.17 -7.00
CA GLY A 134 -26.25 3.93 -7.36
C GLY A 134 -25.71 3.31 -8.64
N LEU A 135 -25.20 2.06 -8.57
CA LEU A 135 -24.81 1.35 -9.78
C LEU A 135 -26.02 0.93 -10.60
N ASN A 136 -26.12 1.44 -11.81
CA ASN A 136 -27.24 1.17 -12.71
C ASN A 136 -26.87 1.29 -14.21
N ILE A 137 -27.85 1.11 -15.08
CA ILE A 137 -27.61 1.14 -16.53
C ILE A 137 -27.08 2.49 -17.04
N LEU A 138 -27.29 3.59 -16.34
CA LEU A 138 -26.78 4.90 -16.74
C LEU A 138 -25.26 4.95 -16.61
N ASP A 139 -24.70 4.24 -15.63
CA ASP A 139 -23.25 4.13 -15.49
C ASP A 139 -22.65 3.29 -16.61
N VAL A 140 -23.31 2.21 -17.01
CA VAL A 140 -22.86 1.40 -18.16
C VAL A 140 -22.83 2.25 -19.43
N ILE A 141 -23.87 3.05 -19.68
CA ILE A 141 -23.91 3.95 -20.85
C ILE A 141 -22.78 4.97 -20.76
N SER A 142 -22.54 5.53 -19.58
CA SER A 142 -21.50 6.52 -19.34
C SER A 142 -20.11 5.93 -19.58
N LEU A 143 -19.85 4.70 -19.06
CA LEU A 143 -18.60 3.98 -19.25
C LEU A 143 -18.33 3.68 -20.74
N VAL A 144 -19.33 3.16 -21.45
CA VAL A 144 -19.21 2.89 -22.88
C VAL A 144 -18.87 4.17 -23.65
N ASN A 145 -19.51 5.29 -23.32
CA ASN A 145 -19.19 6.57 -23.93
C ASN A 145 -17.77 7.03 -23.64
N MET A 146 -17.28 6.85 -22.41
CA MET A 146 -15.89 7.15 -22.05
C MET A 146 -14.91 6.33 -22.89
N ILE A 147 -15.13 5.03 -23.03
CA ILE A 147 -14.28 4.13 -23.83
C ILE A 147 -14.28 4.53 -25.31
N LEU A 148 -15.44 4.88 -25.87
CA LEU A 148 -15.55 5.26 -27.28
C LEU A 148 -14.96 6.63 -27.60
N LEU A 149 -14.84 7.52 -26.60
CA LEU A 149 -14.31 8.87 -26.75
C LEU A 149 -12.82 8.97 -26.40
N THR A 150 -12.25 7.93 -25.81
CA THR A 150 -10.81 7.85 -25.56
C THR A 150 -10.10 7.48 -26.86
N PRO A 151 -9.20 8.33 -27.41
CA PRO A 151 -8.57 8.14 -28.71
C PRO A 151 -7.53 7.01 -28.71
#